data_3bc2a4e9cf2b244cda59ead6d8e3c4fc
#
_entry.id   3bc2a4e9cf2b244cda59ead6d8e3c4fc
#
_cell.length_a   1.000
_cell.length_b   1.000
_cell.length_c   1.000
_cell.angle_alpha   90.00
_cell.angle_beta   90.00
_cell.angle_gamma   90.00
#
_symmetry.space_group_name_H-M   'P 1'
#
loop_
_entity.id
_entity.type
_entity.pdbx_description
1 polymer ?
#
loop_
_entity_poly.entity_id
_entity_poly.type
_entity_poly.pdbx_seq_one_letter_code
_entity_poly.pdbx_strand_id
1 'polypeptide(L)'
;VCAPWTARNCVRMNQCALVSVNGGWNLLIGADPASTGAWAPILVPEACREVFDEAGKDACFGREARRYIAEHPGAWLGLVPRKLAATFDYCGAAGWYLHASNPAAFTEDDKVALGAVETVFERLVLLCALVWAARKPAPTPGALAAPHPDDRARGPSLAQRALVPARLALFALGVVAALHVHAWVGYLALLGLALLQGRALLRAPVLALSALAVLAATAATHAVFFGAGRYALVAFPLLSGLAALAAARQSPEQPRAGAPHPAGGAPSAPPLGRGSNDELL
;
A
#
# COMPACT_ATOMS: atom_id res chain seq x y z
N VAL A 1 -14.01 -14.06 -9.39
CA VAL A 1 -14.40 -14.06 -7.98
C VAL A 1 -15.72 -13.32 -7.79
N CYS A 2 -15.95 -12.14 -8.37
CA CYS A 2 -17.17 -11.33 -8.16
C CYS A 2 -18.39 -11.77 -8.99
N ALA A 3 -18.26 -12.65 -9.98
CA ALA A 3 -19.33 -13.02 -10.92
C ALA A 3 -20.63 -13.53 -10.26
N PRO A 4 -20.61 -14.40 -9.22
CA PRO A 4 -21.83 -14.83 -8.55
C PRO A 4 -22.56 -13.68 -7.87
N TRP A 5 -21.79 -12.72 -7.31
CA TRP A 5 -22.34 -11.54 -6.65
C TRP A 5 -22.94 -10.56 -7.67
N THR A 6 -22.25 -10.36 -8.79
CA THR A 6 -22.76 -9.54 -9.90
C THR A 6 -24.06 -10.13 -10.46
N ALA A 7 -24.13 -11.46 -10.69
CA ALA A 7 -25.34 -12.14 -11.13
C ALA A 7 -26.51 -11.94 -10.15
N ARG A 8 -26.24 -12.07 -8.84
CA ARG A 8 -27.24 -11.77 -7.80
C ARG A 8 -27.74 -10.34 -7.91
N ASN A 9 -26.85 -9.37 -8.07
CA ASN A 9 -27.23 -7.95 -8.17
C ASN A 9 -28.08 -7.70 -9.42
N CYS A 10 -27.73 -8.27 -10.57
CA CYS A 10 -28.54 -8.18 -11.79
C CYS A 10 -29.99 -8.65 -11.54
N VAL A 11 -30.15 -9.79 -10.86
CA VAL A 11 -31.49 -10.39 -10.62
C VAL A 11 -32.27 -9.66 -9.54
N ARG A 12 -31.62 -9.26 -8.44
CA ARG A 12 -32.31 -8.74 -7.26
C ARG A 12 -32.52 -7.23 -7.30
N MET A 13 -31.64 -6.50 -7.97
CA MET A 13 -31.63 -5.04 -7.98
C MET A 13 -31.95 -4.45 -9.36
N ASN A 14 -32.25 -5.29 -10.35
CA ASN A 14 -32.43 -4.89 -11.75
C ASN A 14 -31.27 -4.07 -12.30
N GLN A 15 -30.07 -4.19 -11.68
CA GLN A 15 -28.85 -3.50 -12.08
C GLN A 15 -27.63 -4.42 -11.86
N CYS A 16 -26.82 -4.58 -12.89
CA CYS A 16 -25.63 -5.41 -12.86
C CYS A 16 -24.44 -4.67 -12.22
N ALA A 17 -24.51 -4.42 -10.93
CA ALA A 17 -23.40 -3.86 -10.19
C ALA A 17 -22.36 -4.94 -9.86
N LEU A 18 -21.08 -4.65 -10.09
CA LEU A 18 -19.99 -5.62 -9.90
C LEU A 18 -19.92 -6.14 -8.47
N VAL A 19 -20.03 -5.28 -7.46
CA VAL A 19 -19.97 -5.61 -6.03
C VAL A 19 -21.17 -5.05 -5.30
N SER A 20 -21.41 -3.73 -5.36
CA SER A 20 -22.50 -3.06 -4.65
C SER A 20 -23.06 -1.89 -5.43
N VAL A 21 -24.28 -1.46 -5.12
CA VAL A 21 -24.99 -0.36 -5.75
C VAL A 21 -24.90 0.93 -4.91
N ASN A 22 -23.72 1.26 -4.42
CA ASN A 22 -23.48 2.47 -3.63
C ASN A 22 -22.37 3.37 -4.19
N GLY A 23 -21.96 3.12 -5.44
CA GLY A 23 -20.90 3.90 -6.11
C GLY A 23 -21.32 5.33 -6.39
N GLY A 24 -22.56 5.54 -6.83
CA GLY A 24 -23.14 6.84 -7.08
C GLY A 24 -23.31 7.66 -5.81
N TRP A 25 -23.80 7.03 -4.74
CA TRP A 25 -23.90 7.63 -3.42
C TRP A 25 -22.54 8.11 -2.92
N ASN A 26 -21.56 7.24 -2.93
CA ASN A 26 -20.20 7.58 -2.46
C ASN A 26 -19.55 8.68 -3.31
N LEU A 27 -19.79 8.68 -4.62
CA LEU A 27 -19.28 9.74 -5.49
C LEU A 27 -19.94 11.09 -5.17
N LEU A 28 -21.25 11.08 -4.90
CA LEU A 28 -21.97 12.31 -4.54
C LEU A 28 -21.48 12.88 -3.21
N ILE A 29 -21.27 12.06 -2.17
CA ILE A 29 -20.66 12.52 -0.91
C ILE A 29 -19.31 13.20 -1.17
N GLY A 30 -18.48 12.60 -2.03
CA GLY A 30 -17.16 13.15 -2.37
C GLY A 30 -17.17 14.34 -3.34
N ALA A 31 -18.31 14.66 -3.95
CA ALA A 31 -18.47 15.77 -4.89
C ALA A 31 -19.39 16.87 -4.40
N ASP A 32 -20.14 16.66 -3.31
CA ASP A 32 -21.08 17.63 -2.77
C ASP A 32 -20.41 19.00 -2.53
N PRO A 33 -21.03 20.11 -2.90
CA PRO A 33 -20.49 21.46 -2.67
C PRO A 33 -20.13 21.75 -1.21
N ALA A 34 -20.86 21.14 -0.27
CA ALA A 34 -20.61 21.28 1.17
C ALA A 34 -19.63 20.24 1.71
N SER A 35 -19.06 19.38 0.84
CA SER A 35 -18.15 18.29 1.27
C SER A 35 -16.90 18.83 1.96
N THR A 36 -16.59 18.24 3.11
CA THR A 36 -15.34 18.49 3.83
C THR A 36 -14.19 17.57 3.37
N GLY A 37 -14.47 16.65 2.45
CA GLY A 37 -13.58 15.58 2.03
C GLY A 37 -13.79 14.27 2.81
N ALA A 38 -14.36 14.32 4.01
CA ALA A 38 -14.75 13.15 4.80
C ALA A 38 -16.19 12.72 4.48
N TRP A 39 -16.60 11.57 5.04
CA TRP A 39 -18.01 11.17 5.02
C TRP A 39 -18.86 12.19 5.77
N ALA A 40 -19.95 12.59 5.14
CA ALA A 40 -20.97 13.45 5.74
C ALA A 40 -22.36 13.07 5.17
N PRO A 41 -23.44 13.30 5.92
CA PRO A 41 -24.80 13.23 5.37
C PRO A 41 -24.93 14.21 4.20
N ILE A 42 -25.57 13.77 3.12
CA ILE A 42 -25.87 14.62 1.96
C ILE A 42 -27.35 14.93 1.89
N LEU A 43 -27.67 16.08 1.36
CA LEU A 43 -29.03 16.39 0.95
C LEU A 43 -29.35 15.63 -0.34
N VAL A 44 -30.49 14.94 -0.35
CA VAL A 44 -30.94 14.24 -1.57
C VAL A 44 -31.23 15.26 -2.66
N PRO A 45 -30.53 15.20 -3.81
CA PRO A 45 -30.81 16.08 -4.93
C PRO A 45 -32.28 16.00 -5.35
N GLU A 46 -32.87 17.13 -5.75
CA GLU A 46 -34.29 17.19 -6.09
C GLU A 46 -34.67 16.20 -7.19
N ALA A 47 -33.83 16.06 -8.21
CA ALA A 47 -34.00 15.09 -9.30
C ALA A 47 -34.02 13.63 -8.84
N CYS A 48 -33.56 13.32 -7.61
CA CYS A 48 -33.49 11.97 -7.07
C CYS A 48 -34.50 11.70 -5.95
N ARG A 49 -35.35 12.67 -5.57
CA ARG A 49 -36.29 12.53 -4.44
C ARG A 49 -37.31 11.45 -4.70
N GLU A 50 -37.87 11.39 -5.91
CA GLU A 50 -38.93 10.48 -6.31
C GLU A 50 -38.39 9.11 -6.80
N VAL A 51 -37.09 8.84 -6.65
CA VAL A 51 -36.49 7.52 -6.96
C VAL A 51 -36.38 6.74 -5.68
N PHE A 52 -37.19 5.68 -5.51
CA PHE A 52 -37.29 4.92 -4.26
C PHE A 52 -36.54 3.61 -4.27
N ASP A 53 -36.26 3.03 -5.44
CA ASP A 53 -35.45 1.82 -5.54
C ASP A 53 -33.96 2.15 -5.32
N GLU A 54 -33.26 1.24 -4.64
CA GLU A 54 -31.86 1.45 -4.22
C GLU A 54 -30.92 1.65 -5.42
N ALA A 55 -31.07 0.83 -6.43
CA ALA A 55 -30.20 0.85 -7.61
C ALA A 55 -30.42 2.09 -8.48
N GLY A 56 -31.70 2.44 -8.71
CA GLY A 56 -32.07 3.66 -9.43
C GLY A 56 -31.63 4.91 -8.69
N LYS A 57 -31.77 4.93 -7.37
CA LYS A 57 -31.30 6.03 -6.55
C LYS A 57 -29.80 6.23 -6.60
N ASP A 58 -29.02 5.14 -6.50
CA ASP A 58 -27.57 5.18 -6.66
C ASP A 58 -27.17 5.68 -8.05
N ALA A 59 -27.83 5.18 -9.09
CA ALA A 59 -27.59 5.64 -10.45
C ALA A 59 -27.93 7.13 -10.63
N CYS A 60 -29.00 7.63 -9.99
CA CYS A 60 -29.37 9.05 -9.96
C CYS A 60 -28.29 9.88 -9.28
N PHE A 61 -27.86 9.50 -8.09
CA PHE A 61 -26.78 10.17 -7.36
C PHE A 61 -25.49 10.23 -8.17
N GLY A 62 -25.14 9.12 -8.84
CA GLY A 62 -23.97 9.07 -9.70
C GLY A 62 -24.07 10.03 -10.92
N ARG A 63 -25.26 10.26 -11.48
CA ARG A 63 -25.45 11.26 -12.54
C ARG A 63 -25.27 12.68 -12.03
N GLU A 64 -25.89 13.00 -10.89
CA GLU A 64 -25.79 14.32 -10.26
C GLU A 64 -24.35 14.64 -9.86
N ALA A 65 -23.65 13.68 -9.26
CA ALA A 65 -22.25 13.84 -8.91
C ALA A 65 -21.36 14.11 -10.14
N ARG A 66 -21.53 13.33 -11.22
CA ARG A 66 -20.77 13.55 -12.46
C ARG A 66 -21.09 14.89 -13.11
N ARG A 67 -22.34 15.31 -13.09
CA ARG A 67 -22.76 16.64 -13.58
C ARG A 67 -22.02 17.73 -12.80
N TYR A 68 -22.08 17.70 -11.48
CA TYR A 68 -21.40 18.68 -10.64
C TYR A 68 -19.88 18.70 -10.87
N ILE A 69 -19.23 17.54 -10.96
CA ILE A 69 -17.80 17.43 -11.25
C ILE A 69 -17.44 18.03 -12.61
N ALA A 70 -18.29 17.83 -13.63
CA ALA A 70 -18.06 18.37 -14.97
C ALA A 70 -18.21 19.91 -15.00
N GLU A 71 -19.16 20.45 -14.23
CA GLU A 71 -19.41 21.88 -14.10
C GLU A 71 -18.36 22.58 -13.21
N HIS A 72 -17.82 21.87 -12.20
CA HIS A 72 -16.92 22.44 -11.18
C HIS A 72 -15.66 21.57 -10.94
N PRO A 73 -14.87 21.23 -11.98
CA PRO A 73 -13.76 20.29 -11.84
C PRO A 73 -12.68 20.79 -10.87
N GLY A 74 -12.42 22.11 -10.83
CA GLY A 74 -11.45 22.72 -9.92
C GLY A 74 -11.85 22.60 -8.46
N ALA A 75 -13.14 22.79 -8.14
CA ALA A 75 -13.65 22.64 -6.79
C ALA A 75 -13.53 21.18 -6.30
N TRP A 76 -13.93 20.22 -7.14
CA TRP A 76 -13.80 18.80 -6.82
C TRP A 76 -12.35 18.35 -6.65
N LEU A 77 -11.43 18.78 -7.54
CA LEU A 77 -10.00 18.49 -7.39
C LEU A 77 -9.41 19.14 -6.13
N GLY A 78 -9.88 20.33 -5.76
CA GLY A 78 -9.49 21.01 -4.52
C GLY A 78 -9.83 20.24 -3.24
N LEU A 79 -10.78 19.30 -3.31
CA LEU A 79 -11.11 18.41 -2.18
C LEU A 79 -10.14 17.23 -2.02
N VAL A 80 -9.33 16.90 -3.03
CA VAL A 80 -8.44 15.72 -2.97
C VAL A 80 -7.52 15.72 -1.74
N PRO A 81 -6.82 16.82 -1.39
CA PRO A 81 -6.02 16.85 -0.17
C PRO A 81 -6.82 16.55 1.09
N ARG A 82 -8.03 17.09 1.21
CA ARG A 82 -8.92 16.88 2.38
C ARG A 82 -9.40 15.43 2.45
N LYS A 83 -9.74 14.81 1.31
CA LYS A 83 -10.14 13.40 1.21
C LYS A 83 -9.01 12.47 1.63
N LEU A 84 -7.79 12.73 1.16
CA LEU A 84 -6.61 11.95 1.55
C LEU A 84 -6.27 12.17 3.03
N ALA A 85 -6.37 13.40 3.53
CA ALA A 85 -6.20 13.70 4.95
C ALA A 85 -7.22 12.94 5.81
N ALA A 86 -8.49 12.94 5.44
CA ALA A 86 -9.53 12.18 6.13
C ALA A 86 -9.29 10.66 6.11
N THR A 87 -8.52 10.16 5.12
CA THR A 87 -8.18 8.72 5.01
C THR A 87 -6.93 8.36 5.82
N PHE A 88 -5.89 9.21 5.81
CA PHE A 88 -4.54 8.83 6.26
C PHE A 88 -4.01 9.63 7.46
N ASP A 89 -4.63 10.74 7.86
CA ASP A 89 -4.05 11.57 8.93
C ASP A 89 -4.42 11.09 10.33
N TYR A 90 -5.59 10.44 10.48
CA TYR A 90 -6.07 9.88 11.74
C TYR A 90 -6.73 8.53 11.52
N CYS A 91 -6.23 7.52 12.20
CA CYS A 91 -6.65 6.14 12.05
C CYS A 91 -7.52 5.60 13.20
N GLY A 92 -8.11 6.40 14.04
CA GLY A 92 -8.91 5.99 15.21
C GLY A 92 -10.23 5.26 14.91
N ALA A 93 -10.29 4.48 13.84
CA ALA A 93 -11.53 3.80 13.44
C ALA A 93 -11.94 2.71 14.42
N ALA A 94 -11.00 1.91 14.94
CA ALA A 94 -11.32 0.84 15.89
C ALA A 94 -11.93 1.41 17.18
N GLY A 95 -11.28 2.41 17.78
CA GLY A 95 -11.80 3.10 18.96
C GLY A 95 -13.18 3.73 18.74
N TRP A 96 -13.39 4.33 17.58
CA TRP A 96 -14.69 4.91 17.22
C TRP A 96 -15.79 3.86 17.14
N TYR A 97 -15.57 2.71 16.48
CA TYR A 97 -16.56 1.65 16.36
C TYR A 97 -16.86 0.97 17.68
N LEU A 98 -15.86 0.75 18.54
CA LEU A 98 -16.06 0.20 19.87
C LEU A 98 -16.92 1.11 20.72
N HIS A 99 -16.61 2.41 20.75
CA HIS A 99 -17.42 3.41 21.46
C HIS A 99 -18.84 3.49 20.89
N ALA A 100 -19.01 3.56 19.56
CA ALA A 100 -20.33 3.65 18.93
C ALA A 100 -21.19 2.41 19.18
N SER A 101 -20.59 1.22 19.32
CA SER A 101 -21.33 -0.01 19.58
C SER A 101 -21.70 -0.22 21.05
N ASN A 102 -20.86 0.23 21.99
CA ASN A 102 -21.09 0.12 23.42
C ASN A 102 -20.42 1.25 24.19
N PRO A 103 -21.05 2.46 24.28
CA PRO A 103 -20.49 3.63 24.95
C PRO A 103 -20.29 3.43 26.46
N ALA A 104 -21.02 2.49 27.08
CA ALA A 104 -20.90 2.20 28.50
C ALA A 104 -19.61 1.40 28.83
N ALA A 105 -19.21 0.51 27.91
CA ALA A 105 -17.99 -0.29 28.08
C ALA A 105 -16.73 0.41 27.48
N PHE A 106 -16.91 1.22 26.46
CA PHE A 106 -15.86 1.98 25.80
C PHE A 106 -16.21 3.45 25.83
N THR A 107 -15.64 4.16 26.79
CA THR A 107 -15.90 5.59 27.04
C THR A 107 -15.34 6.48 25.91
N GLU A 108 -15.64 7.76 25.94
CA GLU A 108 -15.04 8.74 25.02
C GLU A 108 -13.51 8.79 25.17
N ASP A 109 -13.00 8.67 26.43
CA ASP A 109 -11.57 8.65 26.71
C ASP A 109 -10.90 7.40 26.14
N ASP A 110 -11.55 6.23 26.23
CA ASP A 110 -11.06 4.99 25.61
C ASP A 110 -10.99 5.12 24.09
N LYS A 111 -12.00 5.73 23.46
CA LYS A 111 -12.00 6.02 22.03
C LYS A 111 -10.80 6.87 21.62
N VAL A 112 -10.55 7.94 22.37
CA VAL A 112 -9.41 8.84 22.11
C VAL A 112 -8.09 8.13 22.33
N ALA A 113 -7.94 7.39 23.42
CA ALA A 113 -6.73 6.65 23.73
C ALA A 113 -6.40 5.58 22.68
N LEU A 114 -7.40 4.75 22.31
CA LEU A 114 -7.24 3.73 21.26
C LEU A 114 -6.90 4.36 19.90
N GLY A 115 -7.57 5.45 19.54
CA GLY A 115 -7.28 6.16 18.30
C GLY A 115 -5.88 6.78 18.28
N ALA A 116 -5.40 7.27 19.40
CA ALA A 116 -4.02 7.77 19.51
C ALA A 116 -2.99 6.65 19.33
N VAL A 117 -3.20 5.49 19.99
CA VAL A 117 -2.31 4.32 19.83
C VAL A 117 -2.29 3.83 18.38
N GLU A 118 -3.46 3.72 17.76
CA GLU A 118 -3.59 3.30 16.34
C GLU A 118 -2.85 4.27 15.41
N THR A 119 -3.00 5.58 15.64
CA THR A 119 -2.32 6.63 14.86
C THR A 119 -0.80 6.60 15.06
N VAL A 120 -0.32 6.44 16.29
CA VAL A 120 1.13 6.33 16.55
C VAL A 120 1.72 5.10 15.87
N PHE A 121 1.03 3.95 15.95
CA PHE A 121 1.45 2.73 15.26
C PHE A 121 1.56 2.95 13.74
N GLU A 122 0.54 3.57 13.15
CA GLU A 122 0.53 3.93 11.73
C GLU A 122 1.75 4.78 11.32
N ARG A 123 2.05 5.82 12.12
CA ARG A 123 3.19 6.71 11.86
C ARG A 123 4.52 5.97 11.90
N LEU A 124 4.70 5.07 12.86
CA LEU A 124 5.90 4.24 12.96
C LEU A 124 6.04 3.30 11.74
N VAL A 125 4.95 2.67 11.33
CA VAL A 125 4.91 1.82 10.12
C VAL A 125 5.27 2.64 8.88
N LEU A 126 4.70 3.85 8.72
CA LEU A 126 5.01 4.74 7.61
C LEU A 126 6.49 5.14 7.59
N LEU A 127 7.08 5.53 8.73
CA LEU A 127 8.50 5.87 8.83
C LEU A 127 9.39 4.70 8.42
N CYS A 128 9.10 3.49 8.89
CA CYS A 128 9.85 2.30 8.49
C CYS A 128 9.70 2.00 6.98
N ALA A 129 8.51 2.17 6.42
CA ALA A 129 8.27 1.98 5.00
C ALA A 129 9.01 3.03 4.14
N LEU A 130 9.07 4.29 4.58
CA LEU A 130 9.86 5.34 3.94
C LEU A 130 11.36 4.99 3.93
N VAL A 131 11.87 4.48 5.05
CA VAL A 131 13.27 3.99 5.15
C VAL A 131 13.51 2.85 4.17
N TRP A 132 12.58 1.90 4.05
CA TRP A 132 12.67 0.82 3.07
C TRP A 132 12.74 1.37 1.64
N ALA A 133 11.85 2.29 1.27
CA ALA A 133 11.77 2.86 -0.07
C ALA A 133 12.97 3.76 -0.42
N ALA A 134 13.54 4.44 0.57
CA ALA A 134 14.72 5.30 0.39
C ALA A 134 16.00 4.52 0.18
N ARG A 135 16.09 3.25 0.62
CA ARG A 135 17.29 2.42 0.42
C ARG A 135 17.44 2.03 -1.04
N LYS A 136 18.69 1.97 -1.49
CA LYS A 136 18.99 1.39 -2.80
C LYS A 136 18.63 -0.10 -2.79
N PRO A 137 17.99 -0.61 -3.85
CA PRO A 137 17.79 -2.06 -3.99
C PRO A 137 19.14 -2.77 -3.93
N ALA A 138 19.22 -3.89 -3.22
CA ALA A 138 20.45 -4.70 -3.21
C ALA A 138 20.78 -5.15 -4.65
N PRO A 139 22.06 -5.19 -5.04
CA PRO A 139 22.45 -5.77 -6.30
C PRO A 139 21.94 -7.20 -6.40
N THR A 140 21.34 -7.56 -7.53
CA THR A 140 20.83 -8.93 -7.73
C THR A 140 22.02 -9.91 -7.67
N PRO A 141 21.94 -11.00 -6.87
CA PRO A 141 22.92 -12.06 -6.97
C PRO A 141 23.02 -12.53 -8.43
N GLY A 142 24.19 -12.45 -9.03
CA GLY A 142 24.40 -12.72 -10.46
C GLY A 142 24.54 -11.46 -11.36
N ALA A 143 24.18 -10.26 -10.90
CA ALA A 143 24.48 -9.01 -11.59
C ALA A 143 25.93 -8.51 -11.33
N LEU A 144 26.75 -9.34 -10.71
CA LEU A 144 28.21 -9.15 -10.52
C LEU A 144 29.00 -9.52 -11.79
N ALA A 145 28.40 -9.48 -12.97
CA ALA A 145 29.21 -9.29 -14.17
C ALA A 145 29.96 -7.97 -13.95
N ALA A 146 31.29 -8.06 -13.83
CA ALA A 146 32.14 -6.88 -13.65
C ALA A 146 31.69 -5.81 -14.67
N PRO A 147 31.43 -4.56 -14.26
CA PRO A 147 31.02 -3.52 -15.19
C PRO A 147 32.10 -3.44 -16.27
N HIS A 148 31.65 -3.42 -17.53
CA HIS A 148 32.55 -3.31 -18.67
C HIS A 148 33.49 -2.12 -18.43
N PRO A 149 34.79 -2.22 -18.75
CA PRO A 149 35.75 -1.12 -18.54
C PRO A 149 35.23 0.23 -19.03
N ASP A 150 34.51 0.23 -20.16
CA ASP A 150 33.90 1.41 -20.77
C ASP A 150 32.77 2.04 -19.94
N ASP A 151 32.05 1.23 -19.11
CA ASP A 151 30.98 1.74 -18.24
C ASP A 151 31.54 2.50 -17.04
N ARG A 152 32.79 2.21 -16.63
CA ARG A 152 33.49 2.97 -15.58
C ARG A 152 33.98 4.32 -16.07
N ALA A 153 34.26 4.46 -17.37
CA ALA A 153 34.70 5.74 -17.98
C ALA A 153 33.57 6.72 -18.19
N ARG A 154 32.30 6.23 -18.29
CA ARG A 154 31.11 7.06 -18.38
C ARG A 154 30.62 7.41 -16.98
N GLY A 155 30.90 8.64 -16.53
CA GLY A 155 30.37 9.16 -15.28
C GLY A 155 28.82 9.10 -15.25
N PRO A 156 28.18 9.21 -14.07
CA PRO A 156 26.73 9.13 -13.93
C PRO A 156 26.06 10.16 -14.83
N SER A 157 25.01 9.73 -15.57
CA SER A 157 24.22 10.61 -16.43
C SER A 157 23.57 11.74 -15.62
N LEU A 158 23.22 12.86 -16.27
CA LEU A 158 22.51 13.97 -15.63
C LEU A 158 21.24 13.50 -14.92
N ALA A 159 20.49 12.57 -15.53
CA ALA A 159 19.31 11.96 -14.92
C ALA A 159 19.65 11.21 -13.63
N GLN A 160 20.75 10.45 -13.59
CA GLN A 160 21.21 9.78 -12.37
C GLN A 160 21.65 10.74 -11.28
N ARG A 161 22.27 11.87 -11.66
CA ARG A 161 22.67 12.92 -10.71
C ARG A 161 21.44 13.62 -10.11
N ALA A 162 20.38 13.84 -10.88
CA ALA A 162 19.13 14.45 -10.40
C ALA A 162 18.30 13.51 -9.50
N LEU A 163 18.42 12.18 -9.64
CA LEU A 163 17.67 11.22 -8.84
C LEU A 163 18.04 11.22 -7.35
N VAL A 164 19.30 11.50 -7.02
CA VAL A 164 19.76 11.51 -5.61
C VAL A 164 19.08 12.62 -4.81
N PRO A 165 19.16 13.91 -5.23
CA PRO A 165 18.50 14.99 -4.50
C PRO A 165 16.97 14.82 -4.49
N ALA A 166 16.35 14.33 -5.57
CA ALA A 166 14.90 14.07 -5.60
C ALA A 166 14.48 13.00 -4.56
N ARG A 167 15.26 11.93 -4.42
CA ARG A 167 15.01 10.90 -3.39
C ARG A 167 15.18 11.45 -1.98
N LEU A 168 16.23 12.24 -1.74
CA LEU A 168 16.44 12.87 -0.43
C LEU A 168 15.31 13.84 -0.09
N ALA A 169 14.89 14.67 -1.04
CA ALA A 169 13.79 15.60 -0.85
C ALA A 169 12.46 14.88 -0.55
N LEU A 170 12.11 13.83 -1.32
CA LEU A 170 10.91 13.03 -1.06
C LEU A 170 10.99 12.28 0.28
N PHE A 171 12.15 11.75 0.64
CA PHE A 171 12.34 11.12 1.93
C PHE A 171 12.15 12.09 3.08
N ALA A 172 12.83 13.26 3.01
CA ALA A 172 12.69 14.31 4.03
C ALA A 172 11.23 14.80 4.14
N LEU A 173 10.58 15.07 3.01
CA LEU A 173 9.17 15.44 2.96
C LEU A 173 8.29 14.36 3.62
N GLY A 174 8.53 13.09 3.30
CA GLY A 174 7.78 11.96 3.86
C GLY A 174 7.96 11.85 5.37
N VAL A 175 9.18 12.00 5.88
CA VAL A 175 9.47 11.96 7.32
C VAL A 175 8.80 13.14 8.03
N VAL A 176 8.95 14.36 7.53
CA VAL A 176 8.31 15.55 8.11
C VAL A 176 6.80 15.38 8.13
N ALA A 177 6.19 14.92 7.03
CA ALA A 177 4.76 14.67 6.93
C ALA A 177 4.28 13.57 7.90
N ALA A 178 5.04 12.48 8.04
CA ALA A 178 4.73 11.40 8.98
C ALA A 178 4.76 11.86 10.44
N LEU A 179 5.60 12.82 10.79
CA LEU A 179 5.70 13.40 12.13
C LEU A 179 4.75 14.57 12.37
N HIS A 180 4.09 15.05 11.31
CA HIS A 180 3.14 16.17 11.35
C HIS A 180 1.70 15.67 11.18
N VAL A 181 0.74 16.61 11.14
CA VAL A 181 -0.69 16.31 10.96
C VAL A 181 -1.06 15.84 9.55
N HIS A 182 -0.17 15.94 8.59
CA HIS A 182 -0.41 15.64 7.16
C HIS A 182 0.25 14.34 6.69
N ALA A 183 -0.02 13.21 7.37
CA ALA A 183 0.56 11.91 7.01
C ALA A 183 0.24 11.47 5.59
N TRP A 184 -0.92 11.89 5.04
CA TRP A 184 -1.26 11.59 3.65
C TRP A 184 -0.16 12.00 2.65
N VAL A 185 0.55 13.11 2.91
CA VAL A 185 1.71 13.53 2.11
C VAL A 185 2.86 12.52 2.25
N GLY A 186 3.06 11.96 3.45
CA GLY A 186 4.05 10.92 3.69
C GLY A 186 3.78 9.63 2.90
N TYR A 187 2.52 9.23 2.77
CA TYR A 187 2.13 8.10 1.94
C TYR A 187 2.35 8.35 0.44
N LEU A 188 2.06 9.56 -0.03
CA LEU A 188 2.38 9.94 -1.42
C LEU A 188 3.89 10.00 -1.66
N ALA A 189 4.67 10.49 -0.69
CA ALA A 189 6.12 10.47 -0.76
C ALA A 189 6.68 9.04 -0.80
N LEU A 190 6.09 8.10 -0.03
CA LEU A 190 6.42 6.68 -0.08
C LEU A 190 6.20 6.10 -1.49
N LEU A 191 5.05 6.37 -2.10
CA LEU A 191 4.76 5.94 -3.48
C LEU A 191 5.74 6.57 -4.46
N GLY A 192 6.03 7.87 -4.34
CA GLY A 192 7.01 8.57 -5.16
C GLY A 192 8.42 7.97 -5.05
N LEU A 193 8.89 7.69 -3.82
CA LEU A 193 10.17 7.02 -3.58
C LEU A 193 10.24 5.63 -4.22
N ALA A 194 9.14 4.86 -4.13
CA ALA A 194 9.05 3.55 -4.77
C ALA A 194 9.14 3.67 -6.29
N LEU A 195 8.42 4.62 -6.90
CA LEU A 195 8.46 4.87 -8.34
C LEU A 195 9.85 5.31 -8.82
N LEU A 196 10.60 6.09 -8.03
CA LEU A 196 11.98 6.47 -8.33
C LEU A 196 12.97 5.29 -8.32
N GLN A 197 12.56 4.11 -7.85
CA GLN A 197 13.36 2.87 -8.03
C GLN A 197 13.30 2.36 -9.48
N GLY A 198 12.35 2.80 -10.29
CA GLY A 198 12.20 2.43 -11.69
C GLY A 198 12.04 0.91 -11.86
N ARG A 199 12.77 0.33 -12.82
CA ARG A 199 12.71 -1.12 -13.08
C ARG A 199 13.12 -2.01 -11.90
N ALA A 200 13.89 -1.47 -10.94
CA ALA A 200 14.28 -2.22 -9.76
C ALA A 200 13.08 -2.50 -8.83
N LEU A 201 12.04 -1.65 -8.85
CA LEU A 201 10.80 -1.89 -8.13
C LEU A 201 10.13 -3.21 -8.55
N LEU A 202 10.15 -3.56 -9.85
CA LEU A 202 9.56 -4.80 -10.37
C LEU A 202 10.24 -6.07 -9.85
N ARG A 203 11.44 -5.93 -9.26
CA ARG A 203 12.19 -7.02 -8.63
C ARG A 203 12.05 -7.03 -7.11
N ALA A 204 11.25 -6.13 -6.56
CA ALA A 204 10.98 -6.09 -5.12
C ALA A 204 10.19 -7.35 -4.69
N PRO A 205 10.28 -7.74 -3.42
CA PRO A 205 9.46 -8.83 -2.88
C PRO A 205 7.98 -8.60 -3.17
N VAL A 206 7.23 -9.67 -3.43
CA VAL A 206 5.78 -9.62 -3.72
C VAL A 206 5.03 -8.85 -2.63
N LEU A 207 5.39 -9.05 -1.36
CA LEU A 207 4.83 -8.31 -0.24
C LEU A 207 4.96 -6.79 -0.42
N ALA A 208 6.15 -6.32 -0.85
CA ALA A 208 6.38 -4.89 -1.06
C ALA A 208 5.54 -4.35 -2.23
N LEU A 209 5.48 -5.09 -3.35
CA LEU A 209 4.64 -4.72 -4.49
C LEU A 209 3.16 -4.68 -4.11
N SER A 210 2.69 -5.68 -3.35
CA SER A 210 1.30 -5.74 -2.87
C SER A 210 0.98 -4.57 -1.93
N ALA A 211 1.88 -4.25 -0.99
CA ALA A 211 1.71 -3.12 -0.08
C ALA A 211 1.57 -1.79 -0.84
N LEU A 212 2.47 -1.54 -1.80
CA LEU A 212 2.44 -0.33 -2.61
C LEU A 212 1.22 -0.28 -3.53
N ALA A 213 0.82 -1.41 -4.12
CA ALA A 213 -0.36 -1.49 -4.98
C ALA A 213 -1.65 -1.22 -4.20
N VAL A 214 -1.82 -1.81 -3.02
CA VAL A 214 -2.98 -1.55 -2.15
C VAL A 214 -2.99 -0.11 -1.67
N LEU A 215 -1.85 0.43 -1.26
CA LEU A 215 -1.74 1.84 -0.87
C LEU A 215 -2.12 2.77 -2.03
N ALA A 216 -1.59 2.54 -3.22
CA ALA A 216 -1.89 3.34 -4.40
C ALA A 216 -3.38 3.26 -4.79
N ALA A 217 -3.97 2.05 -4.75
CA ALA A 217 -5.38 1.84 -5.02
C ALA A 217 -6.26 2.55 -3.97
N THR A 218 -5.92 2.47 -2.68
CA THR A 218 -6.62 3.17 -1.60
C THR A 218 -6.54 4.68 -1.80
N ALA A 219 -5.35 5.23 -2.05
CA ALA A 219 -5.17 6.66 -2.28
C ALA A 219 -5.96 7.14 -3.51
N ALA A 220 -5.89 6.41 -4.63
CA ALA A 220 -6.63 6.75 -5.86
C ALA A 220 -8.15 6.70 -5.65
N THR A 221 -8.65 5.66 -4.99
CA THR A 221 -10.08 5.52 -4.70
C THR A 221 -10.58 6.67 -3.83
N HIS A 222 -9.87 7.00 -2.76
CA HIS A 222 -10.29 8.05 -1.84
C HIS A 222 -9.94 9.47 -2.31
N ALA A 223 -9.11 9.64 -3.33
CA ALA A 223 -9.00 10.89 -4.07
C ALA A 223 -10.27 11.19 -4.89
N VAL A 224 -10.93 10.15 -5.41
CA VAL A 224 -12.16 10.26 -6.20
C VAL A 224 -13.40 10.40 -5.30
N PHE A 225 -13.57 9.46 -4.37
CA PHE A 225 -14.70 9.40 -3.46
C PHE A 225 -14.45 10.28 -2.21
N PHE A 226 -14.99 9.92 -1.07
CA PHE A 226 -14.69 10.58 0.21
C PHE A 226 -13.67 9.78 1.01
N GLY A 227 -13.00 10.44 1.97
CA GLY A 227 -12.04 9.82 2.88
C GLY A 227 -12.66 9.40 4.21
N ALA A 228 -12.11 8.36 4.82
CA ALA A 228 -12.34 8.00 6.22
C ALA A 228 -11.20 7.10 6.71
N GLY A 229 -10.75 7.26 7.96
CA GLY A 229 -9.61 6.54 8.54
C GLY A 229 -9.72 5.01 8.47
N ARG A 230 -10.94 4.45 8.54
CA ARG A 230 -11.18 3.00 8.38
C ARG A 230 -10.67 2.43 7.05
N TYR A 231 -10.56 3.24 6.02
CA TYR A 231 -10.10 2.78 4.71
C TYR A 231 -8.57 2.63 4.62
N ALA A 232 -7.83 3.34 5.47
CA ALA A 232 -6.39 3.13 5.60
C ALA A 232 -6.06 1.76 6.21
N LEU A 233 -6.95 1.19 7.03
CA LEU A 233 -6.76 -0.10 7.71
C LEU A 233 -6.49 -1.25 6.75
N VAL A 234 -7.02 -1.22 5.52
CA VAL A 234 -6.78 -2.27 4.51
C VAL A 234 -5.31 -2.34 4.06
N ALA A 235 -4.58 -1.24 4.16
CA ALA A 235 -3.16 -1.19 3.80
C ALA A 235 -2.23 -1.57 4.97
N PHE A 236 -2.67 -1.47 6.22
CA PHE A 236 -1.80 -1.64 7.41
C PHE A 236 -1.12 -3.00 7.52
N PRO A 237 -1.77 -4.15 7.33
CA PRO A 237 -1.09 -5.43 7.43
C PRO A 237 0.07 -5.55 6.43
N LEU A 238 -0.13 -5.06 5.21
CA LEU A 238 0.89 -5.10 4.17
C LEU A 238 2.00 -4.07 4.42
N LEU A 239 1.65 -2.87 4.87
CA LEU A 239 2.63 -1.83 5.24
C LEU A 239 3.45 -2.25 6.45
N SER A 240 2.87 -2.95 7.43
CA SER A 240 3.60 -3.52 8.57
C SER A 240 4.60 -4.58 8.10
N GLY A 241 4.23 -5.41 7.12
CA GLY A 241 5.15 -6.35 6.47
C GLY A 241 6.28 -5.62 5.73
N LEU A 242 5.98 -4.50 5.06
CA LEU A 242 6.98 -3.66 4.40
C LEU A 242 7.94 -3.02 5.42
N ALA A 243 7.43 -2.57 6.56
CA ALA A 243 8.23 -2.07 7.68
C ALA A 243 9.16 -3.15 8.25
N ALA A 244 8.68 -4.39 8.41
CA ALA A 244 9.50 -5.52 8.83
C ALA A 244 10.63 -5.83 7.84
N LEU A 245 10.38 -5.72 6.52
CA LEU A 245 11.45 -5.84 5.51
C LEU A 245 12.52 -4.77 5.64
N ALA A 246 12.16 -3.56 6.13
CA ALA A 246 13.14 -2.52 6.42
C ALA A 246 14.06 -2.90 7.59
N ALA A 247 13.52 -3.51 8.63
CA ALA A 247 14.27 -3.97 9.80
C ALA A 247 15.15 -5.20 9.48
N ALA A 248 14.60 -6.21 8.78
CA ALA A 248 15.31 -7.43 8.45
C ALA A 248 16.59 -7.21 7.63
N ARG A 249 16.62 -6.20 6.76
CA ARG A 249 17.79 -5.83 5.96
C ARG A 249 18.93 -5.20 6.77
N GLN A 250 18.73 -4.93 8.06
CA GLN A 250 19.75 -4.36 8.94
C GLN A 250 20.50 -5.43 9.72
N SER A 251 19.98 -6.66 9.82
CA SER A 251 20.69 -7.74 10.46
C SER A 251 21.87 -8.15 9.56
N PRO A 252 23.13 -7.97 9.99
CA PRO A 252 24.26 -8.54 9.26
C PRO A 252 24.02 -10.05 9.16
N GLU A 253 24.18 -10.61 7.99
CA GLU A 253 24.17 -12.05 7.81
C GLU A 253 25.19 -12.63 8.79
N GLN A 254 24.74 -13.21 9.89
CA GLN A 254 25.63 -13.94 10.79
C GLN A 254 26.35 -14.97 9.92
N PRO A 255 27.70 -14.98 9.88
CA PRO A 255 28.42 -16.03 9.18
C PRO A 255 27.85 -17.33 9.70
N ARG A 256 27.32 -18.18 8.81
CA ARG A 256 26.87 -19.52 9.16
C ARG A 256 28.04 -20.19 9.85
N ALA A 257 28.00 -20.23 11.19
CA ALA A 257 28.98 -20.96 12.00
C ALA A 257 28.93 -22.42 11.55
N GLY A 258 30.00 -22.86 10.92
CA GLY A 258 30.27 -24.27 10.74
C GLY A 258 29.44 -24.97 9.66
N ALA A 259 29.74 -24.71 8.38
CA ALA A 259 29.74 -25.83 7.46
C ALA A 259 30.82 -26.83 7.98
N PRO A 260 30.47 -28.09 8.32
CA PRO A 260 31.50 -29.05 8.73
C PRO A 260 32.51 -29.15 7.57
N HIS A 261 33.78 -28.90 7.89
CA HIS A 261 34.88 -29.19 6.98
C HIS A 261 34.67 -30.62 6.43
N PRO A 262 34.72 -30.85 5.13
CA PRO A 262 34.77 -32.22 4.62
C PRO A 262 35.98 -32.87 5.27
N ALA A 263 35.72 -33.88 6.13
CA ALA A 263 36.73 -34.68 6.78
C ALA A 263 37.72 -35.16 5.74
N GLY A 264 39.00 -34.91 6.01
CA GLY A 264 40.11 -35.22 5.15
C GLY A 264 40.04 -36.63 4.58
N GLY A 265 40.43 -36.76 3.34
CA GLY A 265 40.43 -37.99 2.57
C GLY A 265 40.99 -39.15 3.35
N ALA A 266 40.24 -40.24 3.37
CA ALA A 266 40.74 -41.55 3.79
C ALA A 266 41.90 -41.98 2.84
N PRO A 267 42.97 -42.55 3.35
CA PRO A 267 44.06 -43.07 2.52
C PRO A 267 43.56 -44.20 1.62
N SER A 268 43.88 -44.12 0.34
CA SER A 268 43.60 -45.11 -0.68
C SER A 268 44.25 -46.46 -0.28
N ALA A 269 43.44 -47.51 -0.13
CA ALA A 269 43.89 -48.88 0.02
C ALA A 269 44.62 -49.38 -1.26
N PRO A 270 45.65 -50.17 -1.14
CA PRO A 270 46.36 -50.68 -2.30
C PRO A 270 45.52 -51.75 -3.04
N PRO A 271 45.78 -51.99 -4.36
CA PRO A 271 45.02 -52.92 -5.16
C PRO A 271 45.36 -54.33 -4.78
N LEU A 272 44.36 -55.12 -4.37
CA LEU A 272 44.47 -56.56 -4.21
C LEU A 272 44.55 -57.24 -5.59
N GLY A 273 45.57 -58.14 -5.70
CA GLY A 273 45.92 -58.84 -6.90
C GLY A 273 44.82 -59.77 -7.42
N ARG A 274 44.80 -59.90 -8.73
CA ARG A 274 44.08 -60.94 -9.47
C ARG A 274 44.56 -62.34 -9.00
N GLY A 275 43.66 -63.10 -8.42
CA GLY A 275 43.79 -64.55 -8.30
C GLY A 275 42.76 -65.15 -9.25
N SER A 276 43.29 -65.86 -10.26
CA SER A 276 42.54 -66.78 -11.10
C SER A 276 42.16 -68.00 -10.25
N ASN A 277 40.96 -68.50 -10.43
CA ASN A 277 40.66 -69.96 -10.44
C ASN A 277 39.21 -70.12 -10.87
N ASP A 278 39.13 -70.66 -11.99
CA ASP A 278 38.38 -71.80 -12.51
C ASP A 278 37.58 -72.61 -11.48
N GLU A 279 36.49 -73.14 -12.04
CA GLU A 279 35.80 -74.40 -11.77
C GLU A 279 34.52 -74.40 -10.93
N LEU A 280 33.53 -74.88 -11.66
CA LEU A 280 32.46 -75.85 -11.32
C LEU A 280 31.25 -75.43 -10.50
N LEU A 281 30.20 -75.32 -11.12
CA LEU A 281 28.92 -76.11 -11.31
C LEU A 281 27.79 -75.17 -11.56
#